data_55445325bf83b0c6b6b06aa25d03ff74
#
_entry.id   55445325bf83b0c6b6b06aa25d03ff74
#
_cell.length_a   1.000
_cell.length_b   1.000
_cell.length_c   1.000
_cell.angle_alpha   90.00
_cell.angle_beta   90.00
_cell.angle_gamma   90.00
#
_symmetry.space_group_name_H-M   'P 1'
#
loop_
_entity.id
_entity.type
_entity.pdbx_description
1 polymer ?
#
loop_
_entity_poly.entity_id
_entity_poly.type
_entity_poly.pdbx_seq_one_letter_code
_entity_poly.pdbx_strand_id
1 'polypeptide(L)'
;ILQAATKLAATKDIKIDSATADAVATAAAQTATQTAAAAVKNSFAASTMNREQRILYNQIANFTEDTKNRIKNGNAKMKDATIYIRKDITAASGIIKLFDDTIDRVEGISNISKQKLAEGVNMLVSRLEWKFAYDTKAAELAAYGDPAYGTTYDAVLNGEVEITVGNEVKFRGPARDLMQVDRDYPSANHANGMNLKSPFFVPEKTDIQINIITAKGGSVSTAGAGGETTKVEFVLKGVAVAPIR
;
A
#
# COMPACT_ATOMS: atom_id res chain seq x y z
N ILE A 1 -12.96 35.44 -10.84
CA ILE A 1 -12.28 36.30 -9.84
C ILE A 1 -11.21 37.13 -10.52
N LEU A 2 -10.29 36.57 -11.32
CA LEU A 2 -9.24 37.31 -12.02
C LEU A 2 -9.80 38.36 -12.98
N GLN A 3 -10.82 38.01 -13.78
CA GLN A 3 -11.51 38.96 -14.70
C GLN A 3 -12.24 40.09 -13.95
N ALA A 4 -12.80 39.80 -12.77
CA ALA A 4 -13.45 40.82 -11.94
C ALA A 4 -12.41 41.78 -11.32
N ALA A 5 -11.27 41.27 -10.87
CA ALA A 5 -10.19 42.08 -10.33
C ALA A 5 -9.55 42.99 -11.40
N THR A 6 -9.36 42.42 -12.61
CA THR A 6 -8.84 43.18 -13.76
C THR A 6 -9.81 44.30 -14.19
N LYS A 7 -11.11 44.04 -14.16
CA LYS A 7 -12.15 45.02 -14.49
C LYS A 7 -12.25 46.14 -13.44
N LEU A 8 -12.01 45.82 -12.16
CA LEU A 8 -12.01 46.79 -11.07
C LEU A 8 -10.74 47.66 -11.08
N ALA A 9 -9.60 47.11 -11.47
CA ALA A 9 -8.34 47.81 -11.65
C ALA A 9 -8.37 48.80 -12.80
N ALA A 10 -9.01 48.43 -13.92
CA ALA A 10 -9.18 49.28 -15.07
C ALA A 10 -10.05 50.54 -14.80
N THR A 11 -10.92 50.49 -13.79
CA THR A 11 -11.78 51.63 -13.40
C THR A 11 -11.13 52.59 -12.39
N LYS A 12 -9.95 52.27 -11.85
CA LYS A 12 -9.32 53.08 -10.77
C LYS A 12 -7.86 53.48 -11.06
N ASP A 13 -7.35 53.27 -12.26
CA ASP A 13 -5.93 53.58 -12.62
C ASP A 13 -4.90 52.95 -11.63
N ILE A 14 -5.22 51.83 -10.98
CA ILE A 14 -4.31 51.15 -10.09
C ILE A 14 -3.39 50.27 -10.96
N LYS A 15 -2.13 50.62 -11.08
CA LYS A 15 -1.09 49.72 -11.63
C LYS A 15 -0.83 48.61 -10.65
N ILE A 16 -1.32 47.42 -10.96
CA ILE A 16 -0.93 46.20 -10.24
C ILE A 16 0.41 45.75 -10.82
N ASP A 17 1.45 45.71 -10.00
CA ASP A 17 2.74 45.18 -10.43
C ASP A 17 2.67 43.67 -10.66
N SER A 18 3.63 43.13 -11.43
CA SER A 18 3.63 41.69 -11.76
C SER A 18 3.72 40.80 -10.52
N ALA A 19 4.44 41.21 -9.48
CA ALA A 19 4.59 40.46 -8.26
C ALA A 19 3.27 40.34 -7.49
N THR A 20 2.47 41.42 -7.48
CA THR A 20 1.13 41.40 -6.83
C THR A 20 0.16 40.56 -7.66
N ALA A 21 0.24 40.56 -8.98
CA ALA A 21 -0.58 39.74 -9.85
C ALA A 21 -0.26 38.22 -9.64
N ASP A 22 1.03 37.88 -9.56
CA ASP A 22 1.49 36.50 -9.32
C ASP A 22 1.10 36.01 -7.92
N ALA A 23 1.20 36.86 -6.90
CA ALA A 23 0.77 36.50 -5.53
C ALA A 23 -0.75 36.27 -5.47
N VAL A 24 -1.56 37.05 -6.15
CA VAL A 24 -3.02 36.86 -6.22
C VAL A 24 -3.36 35.59 -7.01
N ALA A 25 -2.65 35.31 -8.11
CA ALA A 25 -2.85 34.08 -8.87
C ALA A 25 -2.50 32.83 -8.05
N THR A 26 -1.39 32.87 -7.29
CA THR A 26 -0.96 31.80 -6.42
C THR A 26 -1.96 31.56 -5.28
N ALA A 27 -2.42 32.62 -4.63
CA ALA A 27 -3.44 32.54 -3.57
C ALA A 27 -4.78 32.00 -4.11
N ALA A 28 -5.18 32.41 -5.31
CA ALA A 28 -6.40 31.92 -5.95
C ALA A 28 -6.29 30.41 -6.30
N ALA A 29 -5.12 29.98 -6.80
CA ALA A 29 -4.86 28.57 -7.08
C ALA A 29 -4.88 27.72 -5.80
N GLN A 30 -4.27 28.19 -4.73
CA GLN A 30 -4.30 27.50 -3.41
C GLN A 30 -5.73 27.40 -2.86
N THR A 31 -6.51 28.47 -2.94
CA THR A 31 -7.91 28.49 -2.52
C THR A 31 -8.76 27.53 -3.35
N ALA A 32 -8.56 27.48 -4.67
CA ALA A 32 -9.27 26.57 -5.54
C ALA A 32 -8.94 25.08 -5.21
N THR A 33 -7.67 24.80 -4.92
CA THR A 33 -7.21 23.46 -4.51
C THR A 33 -7.83 23.03 -3.17
N GLN A 34 -7.87 23.95 -2.19
CA GLN A 34 -8.51 23.72 -0.89
C GLN A 34 -10.01 23.50 -1.00
N THR A 35 -10.69 24.29 -1.84
CA THR A 35 -12.14 24.16 -2.08
C THR A 35 -12.46 22.86 -2.81
N ALA A 36 -11.65 22.43 -3.77
CA ALA A 36 -11.80 21.15 -4.44
C ALA A 36 -11.62 19.98 -3.46
N ALA A 37 -10.61 20.04 -2.60
CA ALA A 37 -10.38 19.02 -1.56
C ALA A 37 -11.54 18.96 -0.56
N ALA A 38 -12.11 20.10 -0.17
CA ALA A 38 -13.28 20.16 0.71
C ALA A 38 -14.54 19.58 0.04
N ALA A 39 -14.76 19.84 -1.25
CA ALA A 39 -15.88 19.30 -2.00
C ALA A 39 -15.79 17.76 -2.16
N VAL A 40 -14.59 17.25 -2.39
CA VAL A 40 -14.34 15.79 -2.42
C VAL A 40 -14.60 15.17 -1.05
N LYS A 41 -14.17 15.84 0.03
CA LYS A 41 -14.43 15.40 1.40
C LYS A 41 -15.92 15.22 1.71
N ASN A 42 -16.75 16.10 1.25
CA ASN A 42 -18.21 16.03 1.52
C ASN A 42 -18.92 14.90 0.76
N SER A 43 -18.28 14.27 -0.23
CA SER A 43 -18.88 13.14 -0.97
C SER A 43 -18.84 11.82 -0.19
N PHE A 44 -18.06 11.73 0.89
CA PHE A 44 -18.06 10.59 1.80
C PHE A 44 -18.78 10.96 3.11
N ALA A 45 -19.75 10.17 3.53
CA ALA A 45 -20.44 10.36 4.80
C ALA A 45 -19.47 10.04 5.97
N ALA A 46 -18.83 11.05 6.52
CA ALA A 46 -17.78 10.91 7.53
C ALA A 46 -18.23 10.22 8.84
N SER A 47 -19.56 10.20 9.12
CA SER A 47 -20.11 9.69 10.37
C SER A 47 -20.09 8.15 10.51
N THR A 48 -19.92 7.41 9.40
CA THR A 48 -19.95 5.93 9.39
C THR A 48 -18.58 5.30 9.12
N MET A 49 -17.53 6.11 8.95
CA MET A 49 -16.20 5.62 8.62
C MET A 49 -15.48 4.99 9.81
N ASN A 50 -14.85 3.83 9.60
CA ASN A 50 -13.91 3.26 10.55
C ASN A 50 -12.60 4.08 10.62
N ARG A 51 -11.67 3.68 11.51
CA ARG A 51 -10.41 4.39 11.71
C ARG A 51 -9.57 4.48 10.44
N GLU A 52 -9.39 3.37 9.72
CA GLU A 52 -8.58 3.30 8.51
C GLU A 52 -9.19 4.14 7.38
N GLN A 53 -10.49 4.07 7.23
CA GLN A 53 -11.23 4.88 6.25
C GLN A 53 -11.05 6.37 6.52
N ARG A 54 -11.07 6.80 7.81
CA ARG A 54 -10.82 8.20 8.18
C ARG A 54 -9.40 8.63 7.87
N ILE A 55 -8.39 7.77 8.12
CA ILE A 55 -7.00 8.07 7.79
C ILE A 55 -6.85 8.20 6.27
N LEU A 56 -7.38 7.24 5.50
CA LEU A 56 -7.34 7.29 4.04
C LEU A 56 -8.06 8.53 3.48
N TYR A 57 -9.19 8.89 4.08
CA TYR A 57 -9.93 10.08 3.74
C TYR A 57 -9.11 11.37 3.90
N ASN A 58 -8.29 11.45 4.95
CA ASN A 58 -7.39 12.58 5.15
C ASN A 58 -6.25 12.63 4.11
N GLN A 59 -5.96 11.53 3.41
CA GLN A 59 -4.97 11.46 2.34
C GLN A 59 -5.53 11.88 0.95
N ILE A 60 -6.82 12.21 0.84
CA ILE A 60 -7.45 12.57 -0.44
C ILE A 60 -6.73 13.74 -1.13
N ALA A 61 -6.15 14.66 -0.37
CA ALA A 61 -5.37 15.77 -0.93
C ALA A 61 -4.20 15.29 -1.79
N ASN A 62 -3.63 14.12 -1.48
CA ASN A 62 -2.48 13.50 -2.16
C ASN A 62 -2.88 12.62 -3.35
N PHE A 63 -4.19 12.47 -3.63
CA PHE A 63 -4.65 11.71 -4.79
C PHE A 63 -4.47 12.51 -6.07
N THR A 64 -4.39 11.80 -7.19
CA THR A 64 -4.40 12.45 -8.51
C THR A 64 -5.73 13.16 -8.75
N GLU A 65 -5.73 14.17 -9.62
CA GLU A 65 -6.95 14.91 -9.96
C GLU A 65 -8.01 13.99 -10.60
N ASP A 66 -7.59 12.99 -11.39
CA ASP A 66 -8.51 12.02 -11.96
C ASP A 66 -9.21 11.20 -10.87
N THR A 67 -8.48 10.68 -9.88
CA THR A 67 -9.08 9.96 -8.75
C THR A 67 -9.99 10.86 -7.92
N LYS A 68 -9.62 12.12 -7.67
CA LYS A 68 -10.49 13.11 -7.00
C LYS A 68 -11.79 13.34 -7.76
N ASN A 69 -11.71 13.49 -9.08
CA ASN A 69 -12.88 13.66 -9.94
C ASN A 69 -13.78 12.42 -9.94
N ARG A 70 -13.21 11.21 -9.96
CA ARG A 70 -13.98 9.96 -9.84
C ARG A 70 -14.73 9.87 -8.51
N ILE A 71 -14.10 10.26 -7.42
CA ILE A 71 -14.75 10.31 -6.09
C ILE A 71 -15.89 11.32 -6.10
N LYS A 72 -15.64 12.55 -6.59
CA LYS A 72 -16.64 13.63 -6.67
C LYS A 72 -17.86 13.24 -7.48
N ASN A 73 -17.65 12.50 -8.56
CA ASN A 73 -18.71 12.05 -9.47
C ASN A 73 -19.37 10.74 -9.02
N GLY A 74 -19.00 10.19 -7.85
CA GLY A 74 -19.54 8.92 -7.35
C GLY A 74 -19.02 7.68 -8.09
N ASN A 75 -17.98 7.80 -8.93
CA ASN A 75 -17.42 6.72 -9.73
C ASN A 75 -16.27 5.99 -9.02
N ALA A 76 -16.00 6.30 -7.77
CA ALA A 76 -15.05 5.59 -6.93
C ALA A 76 -15.61 5.42 -5.52
N LYS A 77 -15.24 4.30 -4.87
CA LYS A 77 -15.67 4.00 -3.49
C LYS A 77 -14.53 3.48 -2.64
N MET A 78 -14.67 3.66 -1.33
CA MET A 78 -13.82 3.00 -0.35
C MET A 78 -14.26 1.55 -0.17
N LYS A 79 -13.29 0.64 -0.11
CA LYS A 79 -13.52 -0.78 0.14
C LYS A 79 -12.31 -1.38 0.84
N ASP A 80 -12.51 -2.51 1.50
CA ASP A 80 -11.40 -3.32 1.98
C ASP A 80 -10.56 -3.81 0.80
N ALA A 81 -9.26 -3.80 0.98
CA ALA A 81 -8.31 -4.17 -0.06
C ALA A 81 -7.21 -5.06 0.51
N THR A 82 -6.81 -5.99 -0.31
CA THR A 82 -5.72 -6.92 -0.01
C THR A 82 -4.80 -6.97 -1.21
N ILE A 83 -3.50 -6.83 -0.96
CA ILE A 83 -2.43 -7.11 -1.93
C ILE A 83 -1.73 -8.36 -1.42
N TYR A 84 -1.49 -9.34 -2.29
CA TYR A 84 -0.72 -10.51 -1.93
C TYR A 84 0.29 -10.88 -3.02
N ILE A 85 1.37 -11.52 -2.59
CA ILE A 85 2.38 -12.14 -3.44
C ILE A 85 2.78 -13.48 -2.85
N ARG A 86 2.90 -14.47 -3.69
CA ARG A 86 3.43 -15.80 -3.40
C ARG A 86 4.71 -16.01 -4.17
N LYS A 87 5.75 -16.47 -3.48
CA LYS A 87 7.06 -16.72 -4.11
C LYS A 87 7.73 -17.95 -3.52
N ASP A 88 8.39 -18.72 -4.39
CA ASP A 88 9.34 -19.74 -3.99
C ASP A 88 10.64 -19.05 -3.52
N ILE A 89 11.06 -19.38 -2.31
CA ILE A 89 12.26 -18.82 -1.69
C ILE A 89 13.28 -19.91 -1.32
N THR A 90 13.14 -21.09 -1.88
CA THR A 90 14.02 -22.24 -1.63
C THR A 90 15.48 -21.87 -1.89
N ALA A 91 16.35 -22.25 -0.97
CA ALA A 91 17.79 -21.94 -1.00
C ALA A 91 18.16 -20.45 -1.08
N ALA A 92 17.17 -19.55 -0.93
CA ALA A 92 17.42 -18.12 -0.98
C ALA A 92 18.21 -17.62 0.25
N SER A 93 19.05 -16.62 0.04
CA SER A 93 19.86 -16.00 1.09
C SER A 93 20.06 -14.50 0.80
N GLY A 94 20.42 -13.74 1.81
CA GLY A 94 20.62 -12.30 1.67
C GLY A 94 19.31 -11.56 1.50
N ILE A 95 19.17 -10.77 0.45
CA ILE A 95 17.97 -9.97 0.16
C ILE A 95 17.08 -10.74 -0.82
N ILE A 96 15.92 -11.15 -0.36
CA ILE A 96 14.89 -11.84 -1.15
C ILE A 96 13.82 -10.82 -1.55
N LYS A 97 13.82 -10.39 -2.79
CA LYS A 97 12.78 -9.52 -3.34
C LYS A 97 11.53 -10.34 -3.63
N LEU A 98 10.40 -9.99 -3.02
CA LEU A 98 9.15 -10.72 -3.25
C LEU A 98 8.47 -10.28 -4.55
N PHE A 99 8.33 -8.97 -4.76
CA PHE A 99 7.83 -8.46 -6.04
C PHE A 99 8.97 -8.32 -7.05
N ASP A 100 8.62 -8.51 -8.30
CA ASP A 100 9.49 -8.31 -9.46
C ASP A 100 8.76 -7.37 -10.44
N ASP A 101 9.48 -6.40 -11.01
CA ASP A 101 8.95 -5.42 -11.96
C ASP A 101 8.58 -6.04 -13.32
N THR A 102 9.04 -7.24 -13.59
CA THR A 102 8.75 -8.00 -14.80
C THR A 102 7.49 -8.87 -14.68
N ILE A 103 7.03 -9.15 -13.46
CA ILE A 103 5.89 -10.04 -13.22
C ILE A 103 4.58 -9.28 -13.39
N ASP A 104 3.77 -9.70 -14.36
CA ASP A 104 2.38 -9.26 -14.46
C ASP A 104 1.50 -9.97 -13.42
N ARG A 105 0.29 -9.44 -13.25
CA ARG A 105 -0.71 -10.09 -12.40
C ARG A 105 -0.95 -11.52 -12.87
N VAL A 106 -0.69 -12.48 -11.99
CA VAL A 106 -0.94 -13.90 -12.20
C VAL A 106 -1.89 -14.38 -11.12
N GLU A 107 -3.02 -14.96 -11.50
CA GLU A 107 -3.99 -15.51 -10.56
C GLU A 107 -3.34 -16.60 -9.71
N GLY A 108 -3.54 -16.54 -8.39
CA GLY A 108 -2.92 -17.46 -7.44
C GLY A 108 -1.48 -17.08 -7.03
N ILE A 109 -0.80 -16.15 -7.72
CA ILE A 109 0.56 -15.71 -7.37
C ILE A 109 0.57 -14.27 -6.90
N SER A 110 0.02 -13.34 -7.67
CA SER A 110 -0.04 -11.93 -7.33
C SER A 110 -1.29 -11.26 -7.88
N ASN A 111 -1.90 -10.40 -7.10
CA ASN A 111 -3.06 -9.63 -7.56
C ASN A 111 -2.73 -8.21 -8.04
N ILE A 112 -1.45 -7.86 -8.11
CA ILE A 112 -0.98 -6.62 -8.73
C ILE A 112 0.03 -6.93 -9.86
N SER A 113 0.14 -6.02 -10.82
CA SER A 113 1.08 -6.13 -11.94
C SER A 113 2.27 -5.20 -11.70
N LYS A 114 3.49 -5.68 -12.05
CA LYS A 114 4.71 -4.86 -12.07
C LYS A 114 4.92 -4.04 -10.81
N GLN A 115 4.67 -4.63 -9.65
CA GLN A 115 4.84 -4.00 -8.33
C GLN A 115 3.96 -2.76 -8.09
N LYS A 116 2.95 -2.48 -8.93
CA LYS A 116 2.19 -1.22 -8.86
C LYS A 116 0.71 -1.46 -8.63
N LEU A 117 0.08 -0.54 -7.89
CA LEU A 117 -1.37 -0.44 -7.88
C LEU A 117 -1.88 0.05 -9.23
N ALA A 118 -3.05 -0.45 -9.61
CA ALA A 118 -3.72 0.00 -10.81
C ALA A 118 -4.07 1.49 -10.73
N GLU A 119 -4.25 2.11 -11.89
CA GLU A 119 -4.73 3.48 -11.99
C GLU A 119 -6.08 3.67 -11.30
N GLY A 120 -6.23 4.75 -10.55
CA GLY A 120 -7.41 5.06 -9.76
C GLY A 120 -7.51 4.26 -8.44
N VAL A 121 -6.53 3.40 -8.12
CA VAL A 121 -6.50 2.65 -6.88
C VAL A 121 -5.46 3.24 -5.94
N ASN A 122 -5.91 3.77 -4.81
CA ASN A 122 -5.06 4.29 -3.74
C ASN A 122 -5.36 3.52 -2.46
N MET A 123 -4.35 3.02 -1.75
CA MET A 123 -4.53 2.13 -0.61
C MET A 123 -3.83 2.64 0.65
N LEU A 124 -4.50 2.52 1.78
CA LEU A 124 -3.91 2.62 3.11
C LEU A 124 -3.67 1.22 3.64
N VAL A 125 -2.42 0.85 3.87
CA VAL A 125 -2.05 -0.43 4.47
C VAL A 125 -2.05 -0.29 5.97
N SER A 126 -2.84 -1.11 6.66
CA SER A 126 -2.97 -1.12 8.12
C SER A 126 -2.52 -2.41 8.78
N ARG A 127 -2.38 -3.50 8.00
CA ARG A 127 -1.97 -4.80 8.50
C ARG A 127 -1.05 -5.51 7.52
N LEU A 128 -0.04 -6.18 8.07
CA LEU A 128 0.89 -7.06 7.36
C LEU A 128 0.66 -8.48 7.83
N GLU A 129 0.61 -9.43 6.89
CA GLU A 129 0.52 -10.86 7.21
C GLU A 129 1.49 -11.64 6.33
N TRP A 130 1.96 -12.76 6.81
CA TRP A 130 2.67 -13.73 6.00
C TRP A 130 2.34 -15.15 6.40
N LYS A 131 2.54 -16.04 5.46
CA LYS A 131 2.36 -17.47 5.62
C LYS A 131 3.42 -18.20 4.84
N PHE A 132 3.68 -19.43 5.24
CA PHE A 132 4.67 -20.28 4.60
C PHE A 132 4.04 -21.60 4.17
N ALA A 133 4.66 -22.21 3.15
CA ALA A 133 4.38 -23.57 2.74
C ALA A 133 5.68 -24.30 2.45
N TYR A 134 5.74 -25.57 2.79
CA TYR A 134 6.79 -26.51 2.40
C TYR A 134 6.11 -27.65 1.68
N ASP A 135 6.11 -27.61 0.35
CA ASP A 135 5.29 -28.49 -0.47
C ASP A 135 5.93 -28.70 -1.84
N THR A 136 5.60 -29.79 -2.50
CA THR A 136 5.95 -30.09 -3.89
C THR A 136 5.11 -29.33 -4.90
N LYS A 137 3.96 -28.77 -4.47
CA LYS A 137 3.05 -28.02 -5.37
C LYS A 137 3.63 -26.68 -5.81
N ALA A 138 3.17 -26.19 -6.93
CA ALA A 138 3.43 -24.84 -7.37
C ALA A 138 2.96 -23.80 -6.33
N ALA A 139 3.56 -22.61 -6.33
CA ALA A 139 3.28 -21.57 -5.31
C ALA A 139 1.79 -21.22 -5.20
N GLU A 140 1.08 -21.18 -6.31
CA GLU A 140 -0.36 -20.87 -6.39
C GLU A 140 -1.26 -21.97 -5.83
N LEU A 141 -0.78 -23.22 -5.82
CA LEU A 141 -1.54 -24.38 -5.35
C LEU A 141 -1.13 -24.86 -3.95
N ALA A 142 -0.04 -24.30 -3.38
CA ALA A 142 0.46 -24.74 -2.08
C ALA A 142 -0.51 -24.38 -0.96
N ALA A 143 -0.59 -25.22 0.05
CA ALA A 143 -1.29 -24.92 1.29
C ALA A 143 -0.41 -24.02 2.16
N TYR A 144 -0.83 -22.79 2.40
CA TYR A 144 -0.11 -21.83 3.21
C TYR A 144 -0.62 -21.84 4.64
N GLY A 145 0.30 -21.89 5.59
CA GLY A 145 0.02 -21.90 7.03
C GLY A 145 0.95 -20.98 7.81
N ASP A 146 0.80 -20.99 9.10
CA ASP A 146 1.65 -20.22 10.00
C ASP A 146 3.06 -20.83 10.08
N PRO A 147 4.13 -20.01 10.11
CA PRO A 147 5.48 -20.52 10.26
C PRO A 147 5.69 -21.08 11.68
N ALA A 148 6.40 -22.20 11.77
CA ALA A 148 6.82 -22.78 13.04
C ALA A 148 8.31 -22.50 13.28
N TYR A 149 8.71 -22.30 14.55
CA TYR A 149 10.11 -22.16 14.92
C TYR A 149 10.88 -23.47 14.78
N GLY A 150 12.18 -23.37 14.55
CA GLY A 150 13.05 -24.54 14.45
C GLY A 150 12.87 -25.32 13.16
N THR A 151 12.48 -24.62 12.08
CA THR A 151 12.14 -25.20 10.79
C THR A 151 12.97 -24.59 9.65
N THR A 152 12.59 -24.94 8.43
CA THR A 152 13.17 -24.40 7.18
C THR A 152 13.11 -22.87 7.07
N TYR A 153 12.36 -22.19 7.93
CA TYR A 153 12.12 -20.75 7.88
C TYR A 153 13.02 -19.93 8.81
N ASP A 154 13.86 -20.54 9.63
CA ASP A 154 14.63 -19.84 10.65
C ASP A 154 15.48 -18.70 10.12
N ALA A 155 16.07 -18.86 8.94
CA ALA A 155 16.85 -17.81 8.31
C ALA A 155 16.02 -16.56 8.00
N VAL A 156 14.75 -16.74 7.65
CA VAL A 156 13.78 -15.66 7.40
C VAL A 156 13.28 -15.08 8.71
N LEU A 157 12.86 -15.93 9.64
CA LEU A 157 12.27 -15.49 10.92
C LEU A 157 13.26 -14.71 11.80
N ASN A 158 14.53 -15.03 11.71
CA ASN A 158 15.62 -14.30 12.40
C ASN A 158 16.16 -13.10 11.61
N GLY A 159 15.59 -12.82 10.45
CA GLY A 159 15.93 -11.71 9.59
C GLY A 159 15.04 -10.49 9.79
N GLU A 160 14.99 -9.66 8.78
CA GLU A 160 14.19 -8.44 8.74
C GLU A 160 13.23 -8.44 7.53
N VAL A 161 12.15 -7.71 7.63
CA VAL A 161 11.28 -7.36 6.49
C VAL A 161 11.35 -5.86 6.27
N GLU A 162 11.52 -5.48 5.00
CA GLU A 162 11.53 -4.09 4.57
C GLU A 162 10.47 -3.88 3.48
N ILE A 163 9.65 -2.85 3.64
CA ILE A 163 8.65 -2.44 2.65
C ILE A 163 8.94 -1.02 2.22
N THR A 164 9.16 -0.84 0.92
CA THR A 164 9.43 0.46 0.30
C THR A 164 8.29 0.80 -0.66
N VAL A 165 7.81 2.04 -0.60
CA VAL A 165 6.80 2.58 -1.52
C VAL A 165 7.42 3.77 -2.24
N GLY A 166 7.58 3.65 -3.55
CA GLY A 166 8.39 4.58 -4.32
C GLY A 166 9.85 4.57 -3.83
N ASN A 167 10.32 5.71 -3.32
CA ASN A 167 11.68 5.86 -2.81
C ASN A 167 11.76 5.93 -1.26
N GLU A 168 10.66 5.61 -0.57
CA GLU A 168 10.57 5.76 0.88
C GLU A 168 10.35 4.41 1.56
N VAL A 169 11.17 4.08 2.54
CA VAL A 169 10.97 2.92 3.41
C VAL A 169 9.81 3.21 4.36
N LYS A 170 8.70 2.51 4.18
CA LYS A 170 7.47 2.66 4.98
C LYS A 170 7.45 1.73 6.20
N PHE A 171 8.11 0.61 6.10
CA PHE A 171 8.25 -0.35 7.19
C PHE A 171 9.60 -1.04 7.10
N ARG A 172 10.28 -1.17 8.23
CA ARG A 172 11.43 -2.05 8.41
C ARG A 172 11.43 -2.56 9.85
N GLY A 173 11.53 -3.85 10.01
CA GLY A 173 11.53 -4.46 11.34
C GLY A 173 11.86 -5.94 11.32
N PRO A 174 12.05 -6.54 12.52
CA PRO A 174 12.30 -7.96 12.65
C PRO A 174 11.16 -8.77 12.01
N ALA A 175 11.53 -9.79 11.25
CA ALA A 175 10.56 -10.68 10.62
C ALA A 175 9.66 -11.38 11.66
N ARG A 176 10.17 -11.63 12.86
CA ARG A 176 9.41 -12.20 14.00
C ARG A 176 8.21 -11.38 14.43
N ASP A 177 8.26 -10.06 14.28
CA ASP A 177 7.14 -9.19 14.68
C ASP A 177 5.88 -9.48 13.85
N LEU A 178 6.04 -10.04 12.65
CA LEU A 178 4.92 -10.49 11.82
C LEU A 178 4.29 -11.81 12.29
N MET A 179 4.88 -12.48 13.26
CA MET A 179 4.34 -13.70 13.87
C MET A 179 3.45 -13.41 15.08
N GLN A 180 3.17 -12.15 15.41
CA GLN A 180 2.34 -11.82 16.55
C GLN A 180 0.91 -12.28 16.29
N VAL A 181 0.46 -13.21 17.14
CA VAL A 181 -0.96 -13.56 17.24
C VAL A 181 -1.67 -12.35 17.85
N ASP A 182 -2.65 -11.82 17.15
CA ASP A 182 -3.47 -10.73 17.68
C ASP A 182 -4.22 -11.24 18.92
N ARG A 183 -3.79 -10.80 20.12
CA ARG A 183 -4.35 -11.26 21.39
C ARG A 183 -5.81 -10.83 21.59
N ASP A 184 -6.27 -9.84 20.81
CA ASP A 184 -7.64 -9.35 20.90
C ASP A 184 -8.66 -10.25 20.18
N TYR A 185 -8.18 -11.27 19.45
CA TYR A 185 -9.03 -12.26 18.77
C TYR A 185 -8.55 -13.68 19.05
N PRO A 186 -9.03 -14.30 20.15
CA PRO A 186 -8.58 -15.63 20.57
C PRO A 186 -9.07 -16.79 19.70
N SER A 187 -9.67 -16.57 18.56
CA SER A 187 -10.13 -17.66 17.70
C SER A 187 -8.98 -18.25 16.87
N ALA A 188 -8.91 -19.58 16.84
CA ALA A 188 -7.83 -20.40 16.28
C ALA A 188 -7.54 -20.26 14.77
N ASN A 189 -8.13 -19.29 14.09
CA ASN A 189 -8.02 -19.11 12.64
C ASN A 189 -7.35 -17.78 12.23
N HIS A 190 -6.68 -17.08 13.15
CA HIS A 190 -6.02 -15.83 12.78
C HIS A 190 -4.63 -16.11 12.22
N ALA A 191 -4.46 -15.75 10.96
CA ALA A 191 -3.16 -15.73 10.31
C ALA A 191 -2.18 -14.87 11.11
N ASN A 192 -0.95 -15.34 11.30
CA ASN A 192 0.12 -14.54 11.85
C ASN A 192 0.24 -13.22 11.09
N GLY A 193 0.21 -12.11 11.83
CA GLY A 193 0.25 -10.81 11.23
C GLY A 193 0.39 -9.71 12.26
N MET A 194 0.78 -8.54 11.80
CA MET A 194 0.99 -7.37 12.61
C MET A 194 0.06 -6.23 12.17
N ASN A 195 -0.71 -5.70 13.11
CA ASN A 195 -1.43 -4.46 12.91
C ASN A 195 -0.46 -3.28 13.03
N LEU A 196 -0.39 -2.45 12.00
CA LEU A 196 0.48 -1.28 11.99
C LEU A 196 -0.09 -0.19 12.89
N LYS A 197 0.69 0.24 13.88
CA LYS A 197 0.34 1.41 14.70
C LYS A 197 0.30 2.68 13.86
N SER A 198 1.16 2.75 12.85
CA SER A 198 1.25 3.83 11.88
C SER A 198 0.98 3.27 10.47
N PRO A 199 -0.29 3.20 10.03
CA PRO A 199 -0.63 2.78 8.68
C PRO A 199 0.04 3.67 7.65
N PHE A 200 0.48 3.09 6.52
CA PHE A 200 1.13 3.83 5.46
C PHE A 200 0.29 3.85 4.18
N PHE A 201 0.45 4.93 3.44
CA PHE A 201 -0.28 5.17 2.21
C PHE A 201 0.51 4.69 0.99
N VAL A 202 -0.18 4.01 0.07
CA VAL A 202 0.34 3.55 -1.22
C VAL A 202 -0.46 4.24 -2.32
N PRO A 203 0.14 5.22 -3.02
CA PRO A 203 -0.50 5.89 -4.16
C PRO A 203 -0.65 4.94 -5.36
N GLU A 204 -1.58 5.27 -6.23
CA GLU A 204 -1.71 4.61 -7.53
C GLU A 204 -0.40 4.71 -8.34
N LYS A 205 -0.12 3.71 -9.18
CA LYS A 205 1.05 3.67 -10.10
C LYS A 205 2.42 3.77 -9.40
N THR A 206 2.48 3.75 -8.07
CA THR A 206 3.73 3.81 -7.32
C THR A 206 4.25 2.40 -7.08
N ASP A 207 5.58 2.23 -7.17
CA ASP A 207 6.24 0.95 -6.94
C ASP A 207 6.15 0.54 -5.46
N ILE A 208 5.82 -0.72 -5.24
CA ILE A 208 5.83 -1.37 -3.93
C ILE A 208 6.93 -2.44 -3.97
N GLN A 209 7.93 -2.32 -3.13
CA GLN A 209 8.96 -3.34 -2.97
C GLN A 209 8.82 -3.97 -1.59
N ILE A 210 8.85 -5.29 -1.54
CA ILE A 210 8.86 -6.06 -0.31
C ILE A 210 10.10 -6.94 -0.35
N ASN A 211 11.02 -6.68 0.58
CA ASN A 211 12.27 -7.39 0.73
C ASN A 211 12.25 -8.18 2.04
N ILE A 212 12.60 -9.45 1.98
CA ILE A 212 12.96 -10.25 3.14
C ILE A 212 14.50 -10.28 3.18
N ILE A 213 15.07 -9.86 4.29
CA ILE A 213 16.52 -9.84 4.52
C ILE A 213 16.81 -10.97 5.50
N THR A 214 17.46 -12.03 5.02
CA THR A 214 17.77 -13.18 5.89
C THR A 214 18.79 -12.80 6.96
N ALA A 215 18.79 -13.52 8.07
CA ALA A 215 19.82 -13.38 9.10
C ALA A 215 21.21 -13.56 8.49
N LYS A 216 22.22 -12.87 9.04
CA LYS A 216 23.61 -12.93 8.54
C LYS A 216 24.11 -14.37 8.50
N GLY A 217 24.52 -14.81 7.30
CA GLY A 217 25.01 -16.18 7.07
C GLY A 217 23.90 -17.23 7.01
N GLY A 218 22.62 -16.82 7.18
CA GLY A 218 21.48 -17.72 7.05
C GLY A 218 21.04 -17.89 5.60
N SER A 219 20.55 -19.07 5.28
CA SER A 219 19.87 -19.38 4.02
C SER A 219 18.62 -20.19 4.29
N VAL A 220 17.63 -20.02 3.44
CA VAL A 220 16.45 -20.91 3.43
C VAL A 220 16.89 -22.30 3.01
N SER A 221 16.30 -23.33 3.58
CA SER A 221 16.65 -24.71 3.24
C SER A 221 16.57 -24.97 1.73
N THR A 222 17.44 -25.85 1.26
CA THR A 222 17.35 -26.39 -0.10
C THR A 222 16.11 -27.27 -0.25
N ALA A 223 15.76 -27.60 -1.48
CA ALA A 223 14.64 -28.49 -1.75
C ALA A 223 14.82 -29.82 -0.99
N GLY A 224 13.72 -30.38 -0.48
CA GLY A 224 13.71 -31.68 0.17
C GLY A 224 13.98 -32.82 -0.82
N ALA A 225 14.23 -34.02 -0.31
CA ALA A 225 14.49 -35.20 -1.11
C ALA A 225 13.29 -35.61 -1.98
N GLY A 226 12.07 -35.23 -1.60
CA GLY A 226 10.83 -35.41 -2.36
C GLY A 226 10.53 -34.28 -3.34
N GLY A 227 11.41 -33.29 -3.45
CA GLY A 227 11.19 -32.09 -4.30
C GLY A 227 10.37 -30.98 -3.62
N GLU A 228 10.18 -31.06 -2.30
CA GLU A 228 9.50 -30.01 -1.53
C GLU A 228 10.32 -28.73 -1.58
N THR A 229 9.62 -27.62 -1.78
CA THR A 229 10.20 -26.27 -1.85
C THR A 229 9.59 -25.37 -0.80
N THR A 230 10.35 -24.37 -0.36
CA THR A 230 9.90 -23.37 0.62
C THR A 230 9.26 -22.21 -0.10
N LYS A 231 8.00 -21.95 0.21
CA LYS A 231 7.22 -20.87 -0.39
C LYS A 231 6.75 -19.90 0.68
N VAL A 232 6.65 -18.63 0.32
CA VAL A 232 6.10 -17.58 1.19
C VAL A 232 4.92 -16.89 0.51
N GLU A 233 3.88 -16.62 1.26
CA GLU A 233 2.83 -15.66 0.93
C GLU A 233 2.97 -14.44 1.82
N PHE A 234 3.10 -13.27 1.22
CA PHE A 234 3.10 -12.00 1.93
C PHE A 234 1.86 -11.21 1.56
N VAL A 235 1.18 -10.63 2.56
CA VAL A 235 -0.11 -9.99 2.38
C VAL A 235 -0.11 -8.61 3.04
N LEU A 236 -0.51 -7.60 2.27
CA LEU A 236 -0.81 -6.26 2.75
C LEU A 236 -2.33 -6.10 2.81
N LYS A 237 -2.88 -5.79 3.96
CA LYS A 237 -4.32 -5.55 4.16
C LYS A 237 -4.59 -4.12 4.58
N GLY A 238 -5.74 -3.61 4.18
CA GLY A 238 -6.18 -2.27 4.55
C GLY A 238 -7.40 -1.82 3.77
N VAL A 239 -7.50 -0.52 3.57
CA VAL A 239 -8.62 0.12 2.88
C VAL A 239 -8.12 0.82 1.63
N ALA A 240 -8.83 0.69 0.53
CA ALA A 240 -8.51 1.38 -0.71
C ALA A 240 -9.70 2.19 -1.25
N VAL A 241 -9.37 3.28 -1.93
CA VAL A 241 -10.28 3.92 -2.88
C VAL A 241 -10.04 3.26 -4.23
N ALA A 242 -11.09 2.81 -4.87
CA ALA A 242 -11.01 2.18 -6.19
C ALA A 242 -12.22 2.55 -7.06
N PRO A 243 -12.06 2.56 -8.39
CA PRO A 243 -13.15 2.78 -9.33
C PRO A 243 -14.28 1.77 -9.11
N ILE A 244 -15.52 2.22 -9.29
CA ILE A 244 -16.69 1.36 -9.39
C ILE A 244 -16.67 0.77 -10.80
N ARG A 245 -16.64 -0.54 -10.88
CA ARG A 245 -16.78 -1.30 -12.14
C ARG A 245 -18.22 -1.68 -12.34
#